data_a1fbe8e9146888cee5c7633a69851a4c
#
_entry.id   a1fbe8e9146888cee5c7633a69851a4c
#
_cell.length_a   1.000
_cell.length_b   1.000
_cell.length_c   1.000
_cell.angle_alpha   90.00
_cell.angle_beta   90.00
_cell.angle_gamma   90.00
#
_symmetry.space_group_name_H-M   'P 1'
#
loop_
_entity.id
_entity.type
_entity.pdbx_description
1 polymer ?
#
loop_
_entity_poly.entity_id
_entity_poly.type
_entity_poly.pdbx_seq_one_letter_code
_entity_poly.pdbx_strand_id
1 'polypeptide(L)'
;DLLLPLRELVAALSIPDRLPQIEVAVGEQCTALVLRILEPLNARDEDLLRQFADRHGVVFYLQPKGPDTVYRFYPLLGPRLSYRLPEFALELEFRPTDFTQVNHAVNRVLVRRALRLLDPRPGERIADLFCGLGNFTLPLATMAREVLGIEGSQTLVQRARDNALRNGIEANFAARNL
;
A
#
# COMPACT_ATOMS: atom_id res chain seq x y z
N ASP A 1 20.63 3.80 -1.49
CA ASP A 1 20.29 4.51 -2.72
C ASP A 1 20.19 3.50 -3.86
N LEU A 2 19.02 3.42 -4.52
CA LEU A 2 18.73 2.43 -5.57
C LEU A 2 18.83 3.01 -7.00
N LEU A 3 19.02 4.32 -7.15
CA LEU A 3 18.92 4.97 -8.47
C LEU A 3 19.97 4.45 -9.47
N LEU A 4 21.25 4.41 -9.07
CA LEU A 4 22.31 3.90 -9.94
C LEU A 4 22.15 2.40 -10.25
N PRO A 5 21.95 1.51 -9.24
CA PRO A 5 21.67 0.10 -9.49
C PRO A 5 20.45 -0.13 -10.41
N LEU A 6 19.36 0.62 -10.24
CA LEU A 6 18.18 0.51 -11.10
C LEU A 6 18.47 0.93 -12.54
N ARG A 7 19.25 1.99 -12.74
CA ARG A 7 19.69 2.41 -14.06
C ARG A 7 20.50 1.31 -14.77
N GLU A 8 21.42 0.67 -14.05
CA GLU A 8 22.24 -0.44 -14.57
C GLU A 8 21.36 -1.66 -14.90
N LEU A 9 20.42 -1.99 -14.01
CA LEU A 9 19.45 -3.06 -14.24
C LEU A 9 18.65 -2.80 -15.52
N VAL A 10 18.03 -1.63 -15.65
CA VAL A 10 17.20 -1.28 -16.81
C VAL A 10 18.02 -1.35 -18.11
N ALA A 11 19.27 -0.85 -18.11
CA ALA A 11 20.15 -0.92 -19.26
C ALA A 11 20.55 -2.36 -19.65
N ALA A 12 20.52 -3.31 -18.72
CA ALA A 12 20.85 -4.72 -18.95
C ALA A 12 19.68 -5.56 -19.46
N LEU A 13 18.43 -5.07 -19.31
CA LEU A 13 17.24 -5.75 -19.83
C LEU A 13 17.20 -5.76 -21.35
N SER A 14 16.53 -6.75 -21.93
CA SER A 14 16.31 -6.83 -23.39
C SER A 14 15.33 -5.79 -23.93
N ILE A 15 14.53 -5.17 -23.03
CA ILE A 15 13.46 -4.23 -23.37
C ILE A 15 13.60 -2.85 -22.69
N PRO A 16 14.80 -2.21 -22.66
CA PRO A 16 15.00 -0.98 -21.90
C PRO A 16 14.08 0.16 -22.36
N ASP A 17 13.81 0.26 -23.67
CA ASP A 17 12.93 1.28 -24.26
C ASP A 17 11.44 0.95 -24.14
N ARG A 18 11.11 -0.22 -23.60
CA ARG A 18 9.74 -0.70 -23.35
C ARG A 18 9.37 -0.73 -21.87
N LEU A 19 10.15 -0.05 -21.04
CA LEU A 19 9.94 0.08 -19.60
C LEU A 19 9.80 1.58 -19.24
N PRO A 20 8.62 2.19 -19.51
CA PRO A 20 8.44 3.63 -19.42
C PRO A 20 8.40 4.15 -17.97
N GLN A 21 8.16 3.28 -16.98
CA GLN A 21 7.94 3.72 -15.60
C GLN A 21 8.34 2.66 -14.59
N ILE A 22 8.95 3.11 -13.50
CA ILE A 22 9.16 2.35 -12.28
C ILE A 22 8.50 3.15 -11.14
N GLU A 23 7.49 2.56 -10.49
CA GLU A 23 6.90 3.12 -9.29
C GLU A 23 7.55 2.50 -8.06
N VAL A 24 7.73 3.30 -7.02
CA VAL A 24 8.34 2.86 -5.76
C VAL A 24 7.31 3.00 -4.64
N ALA A 25 6.99 1.89 -4.00
CA ALA A 25 6.16 1.86 -2.82
C ALA A 25 6.99 1.40 -1.61
N VAL A 26 7.01 2.20 -0.55
CA VAL A 26 7.81 1.94 0.65
C VAL A 26 6.90 1.59 1.81
N GLY A 27 7.01 0.36 2.31
CA GLY A 27 6.44 -0.08 3.57
C GLY A 27 7.50 -0.08 4.67
N GLU A 28 7.11 -0.38 5.90
CA GLU A 28 8.07 -0.47 7.01
C GLU A 28 8.99 -1.70 6.93
N GLN A 29 8.53 -2.76 6.29
CA GLN A 29 9.26 -4.03 6.21
C GLN A 29 9.91 -4.28 4.85
N CYS A 30 9.42 -3.66 3.79
CA CYS A 30 9.95 -3.85 2.44
C CYS A 30 9.71 -2.64 1.55
N THR A 31 10.52 -2.55 0.49
CA THR A 31 10.33 -1.64 -0.62
C THR A 31 9.88 -2.44 -1.84
N ALA A 32 8.79 -2.02 -2.46
CA ALA A 32 8.31 -2.61 -3.70
C ALA A 32 8.60 -1.70 -4.89
N LEU A 33 8.99 -2.31 -5.99
CA LEU A 33 9.23 -1.67 -7.29
C LEU A 33 8.22 -2.22 -8.29
N VAL A 34 7.36 -1.37 -8.84
CA VAL A 34 6.41 -1.75 -9.89
C VAL A 34 7.01 -1.35 -11.23
N LEU A 35 7.34 -2.32 -12.05
CA LEU A 35 7.85 -2.10 -13.40
C LEU A 35 6.69 -2.14 -14.38
N ARG A 36 6.39 -1.02 -15.02
CA ARG A 36 5.48 -0.99 -16.17
C ARG A 36 6.23 -1.50 -17.38
N ILE A 37 5.78 -2.63 -17.91
CA ILE A 37 6.39 -3.29 -19.08
C ILE A 37 5.41 -3.24 -20.25
N LEU A 38 5.87 -2.79 -21.41
CA LEU A 38 5.05 -2.74 -22.64
C LEU A 38 5.20 -4.01 -23.48
N GLU A 39 6.20 -4.83 -23.18
CA GLU A 39 6.47 -6.13 -23.80
C GLU A 39 6.82 -7.16 -22.70
N PRO A 40 6.56 -8.45 -22.94
CA PRO A 40 6.92 -9.50 -21.99
C PRO A 40 8.43 -9.57 -21.76
N LEU A 41 8.82 -9.85 -20.52
CA LEU A 41 10.20 -10.18 -20.16
C LEU A 41 10.57 -11.57 -20.69
N ASN A 42 11.82 -11.74 -21.12
CA ASN A 42 12.37 -13.07 -21.40
C ASN A 42 12.97 -13.68 -20.12
N ALA A 43 13.38 -14.94 -20.18
CA ALA A 43 13.93 -15.67 -19.03
C ALA A 43 15.17 -14.98 -18.42
N ARG A 44 16.05 -14.39 -19.26
CA ARG A 44 17.23 -13.67 -18.79
C ARG A 44 16.83 -12.39 -18.02
N ASP A 45 15.87 -11.64 -18.53
CA ASP A 45 15.37 -10.43 -17.87
C ASP A 45 14.76 -10.77 -16.50
N GLU A 46 13.96 -11.83 -16.45
CA GLU A 46 13.40 -12.31 -15.19
C GLU A 46 14.47 -12.70 -14.18
N ASP A 47 15.54 -13.37 -14.60
CA ASP A 47 16.64 -13.73 -13.74
C ASP A 47 17.43 -12.50 -13.23
N LEU A 48 17.61 -11.50 -14.08
CA LEU A 48 18.21 -10.22 -13.67
C LEU A 48 17.38 -9.52 -12.58
N LEU A 49 16.04 -9.52 -12.73
CA LEU A 49 15.15 -8.96 -11.71
C LEU A 49 15.22 -9.74 -10.40
N ARG A 50 15.24 -11.08 -10.44
CA ARG A 50 15.38 -11.94 -9.24
C ARG A 50 16.68 -11.65 -8.51
N GLN A 51 17.80 -11.64 -9.23
CA GLN A 51 19.13 -11.35 -8.67
C GLN A 51 19.19 -9.95 -8.05
N PHE A 52 18.59 -8.97 -8.70
CA PHE A 52 18.50 -7.62 -8.18
C PHE A 52 17.67 -7.57 -6.90
N ALA A 53 16.51 -8.22 -6.88
CA ALA A 53 15.64 -8.30 -5.70
C ALA A 53 16.35 -8.90 -4.50
N ASP A 54 17.05 -10.02 -4.70
CA ASP A 54 17.80 -10.71 -3.65
C ASP A 54 18.96 -9.84 -3.11
N ARG A 55 19.67 -9.18 -4.03
CA ARG A 55 20.82 -8.32 -3.68
C ARG A 55 20.41 -7.08 -2.88
N HIS A 56 19.28 -6.47 -3.23
CA HIS A 56 18.85 -5.18 -2.70
C HIS A 56 17.69 -5.27 -1.69
N GLY A 57 17.16 -6.47 -1.44
CA GLY A 57 16.06 -6.68 -0.50
C GLY A 57 14.76 -5.99 -0.94
N VAL A 58 14.49 -5.95 -2.25
CA VAL A 58 13.28 -5.33 -2.80
C VAL A 58 12.30 -6.36 -3.35
N VAL A 59 11.05 -5.96 -3.51
CA VAL A 59 9.99 -6.79 -4.09
C VAL A 59 9.61 -6.21 -5.45
N PHE A 60 9.68 -7.03 -6.50
CA PHE A 60 9.22 -6.62 -7.82
C PHE A 60 7.74 -6.98 -8.05
N TYR A 61 7.05 -6.01 -8.62
CA TYR A 61 5.74 -6.16 -9.24
C TYR A 61 5.87 -5.81 -10.72
N LEU A 62 5.09 -6.48 -11.57
CA LEU A 62 5.01 -6.17 -13.00
C LEU A 62 3.63 -5.65 -13.34
N GLN A 63 3.60 -4.66 -14.24
CA GLN A 63 2.38 -4.03 -14.76
C GLN A 63 2.39 -4.08 -16.30
N PRO A 64 1.82 -5.12 -16.91
CA PRO A 64 1.84 -5.26 -18.37
C PRO A 64 0.85 -4.34 -19.10
N LYS A 65 -0.20 -3.83 -18.41
CA LYS A 65 -1.25 -2.97 -18.99
C LYS A 65 -1.65 -1.87 -18.01
N GLY A 66 -2.93 -1.73 -17.70
CA GLY A 66 -3.45 -0.77 -16.74
C GLY A 66 -3.15 -1.14 -15.27
N PRO A 67 -3.46 -0.25 -14.32
CA PRO A 67 -3.19 -0.45 -12.88
C PRO A 67 -3.76 -1.75 -12.32
N ASP A 68 -4.88 -2.21 -12.84
CA ASP A 68 -5.54 -3.46 -12.41
C ASP A 68 -4.77 -4.73 -12.79
N THR A 69 -3.75 -4.62 -13.65
CA THR A 69 -2.94 -5.74 -14.08
C THR A 69 -1.66 -5.93 -13.27
N VAL A 70 -1.45 -5.12 -12.23
CA VAL A 70 -0.28 -5.21 -11.36
C VAL A 70 -0.32 -6.52 -10.58
N TYR A 71 0.75 -7.30 -10.69
CA TYR A 71 0.93 -8.53 -9.94
C TYR A 71 2.32 -8.63 -9.34
N ARG A 72 2.42 -9.33 -8.22
CA ARG A 72 3.70 -9.59 -7.57
C ARG A 72 4.50 -10.59 -8.41
N PHE A 73 5.70 -10.18 -8.79
CA PHE A 73 6.60 -11.00 -9.60
C PHE A 73 7.58 -11.78 -8.74
N TYR A 74 8.35 -11.08 -7.87
CA TYR A 74 9.37 -11.74 -7.05
C TYR A 74 9.76 -10.89 -5.83
N PRO A 75 10.05 -11.54 -4.67
CA PRO A 75 9.76 -12.94 -4.37
C PRO A 75 8.24 -13.18 -4.27
N LEU A 76 7.76 -14.36 -4.63
CA LEU A 76 6.32 -14.69 -4.61
C LEU A 76 5.76 -14.68 -3.18
N LEU A 77 6.58 -15.17 -2.22
CA LEU A 77 6.28 -15.13 -0.79
C LEU A 77 7.25 -14.16 -0.10
N GLY A 78 6.82 -13.57 1.01
CA GLY A 78 7.68 -12.66 1.78
C GLY A 78 6.94 -11.46 2.34
N PRO A 79 7.66 -10.41 2.77
CA PRO A 79 7.09 -9.27 3.44
C PRO A 79 6.04 -8.56 2.57
N ARG A 80 5.03 -8.02 3.23
CA ARG A 80 3.98 -7.23 2.60
C ARG A 80 4.22 -5.76 2.86
N LEU A 81 3.73 -4.92 1.97
CA LEU A 81 3.73 -3.50 2.20
C LEU A 81 2.75 -3.17 3.32
N SER A 82 3.26 -2.64 4.40
CA SER A 82 2.46 -2.19 5.54
C SER A 82 3.11 -0.99 6.22
N TYR A 83 2.30 -0.27 6.98
CA TYR A 83 2.77 0.74 7.94
C TYR A 83 2.00 0.60 9.25
N ARG A 84 2.59 1.09 10.34
CA ARG A 84 2.02 0.98 11.69
C ARG A 84 1.54 2.31 12.21
N LEU A 85 0.46 2.23 12.99
CA LEU A 85 -0.02 3.29 13.87
C LEU A 85 0.11 2.81 15.32
N PRO A 86 1.32 2.89 15.93
CA PRO A 86 1.63 2.23 17.20
C PRO A 86 0.75 2.69 18.36
N GLU A 87 0.31 3.96 18.35
CA GLU A 87 -0.57 4.51 19.40
C GLU A 87 -1.92 3.79 19.49
N PHE A 88 -2.35 3.16 18.41
CA PHE A 88 -3.60 2.44 18.29
C PHE A 88 -3.39 0.92 18.17
N ALA A 89 -2.13 0.46 18.26
CA ALA A 89 -1.74 -0.92 18.05
C ALA A 89 -2.19 -1.49 16.68
N LEU A 90 -2.21 -0.67 15.64
CA LEU A 90 -2.68 -1.03 14.30
C LEU A 90 -1.54 -1.18 13.30
N GLU A 91 -1.68 -2.16 12.39
CA GLU A 91 -0.85 -2.32 11.19
C GLU A 91 -1.75 -2.37 9.96
N LEU A 92 -1.54 -1.44 9.03
CA LEU A 92 -2.32 -1.33 7.82
C LEU A 92 -1.51 -1.82 6.62
N GLU A 93 -2.02 -2.85 5.96
CA GLU A 93 -1.46 -3.39 4.73
C GLU A 93 -1.99 -2.64 3.51
N PHE A 94 -1.14 -2.43 2.51
CA PHE A 94 -1.50 -1.75 1.27
C PHE A 94 -0.85 -2.43 0.06
N ARG A 95 -1.36 -2.15 -1.12
CA ARG A 95 -0.74 -2.55 -2.39
C ARG A 95 0.11 -1.41 -2.95
N PRO A 96 1.09 -1.70 -3.82
CA PRO A 96 1.91 -0.65 -4.42
C PRO A 96 1.12 0.44 -5.15
N THR A 97 -0.08 0.09 -5.65
CA THR A 97 -0.98 0.99 -6.38
C THR A 97 -1.99 1.71 -5.49
N ASP A 98 -2.06 1.39 -4.19
CA ASP A 98 -2.96 2.06 -3.28
C ASP A 98 -2.36 3.41 -2.86
N PHE A 99 -3.19 4.45 -2.76
CA PHE A 99 -2.74 5.71 -2.19
C PHE A 99 -2.48 5.55 -0.69
N THR A 100 -1.28 5.94 -0.26
CA THR A 100 -0.90 6.04 1.15
C THR A 100 -0.12 7.32 1.41
N GLN A 101 -0.11 7.79 2.66
CA GLN A 101 0.78 8.86 3.08
C GLN A 101 2.22 8.33 3.12
N VAL A 102 3.02 8.73 2.13
CA VAL A 102 4.39 8.18 1.92
C VAL A 102 5.33 8.46 3.10
N ASN A 103 5.11 9.53 3.84
CA ASN A 103 5.84 9.80 5.08
C ASN A 103 5.07 9.23 6.28
N HIS A 104 5.38 8.01 6.66
CA HIS A 104 4.70 7.30 7.75
C HIS A 104 4.83 8.03 9.10
N ALA A 105 5.95 8.72 9.37
CA ALA A 105 6.12 9.50 10.60
C ALA A 105 5.16 10.69 10.65
N VAL A 106 5.02 11.41 9.53
CA VAL A 106 4.04 12.50 9.41
C VAL A 106 2.61 11.97 9.49
N ASN A 107 2.33 10.83 8.84
CA ASN A 107 1.01 10.18 8.92
C ASN A 107 0.60 9.86 10.36
N ARG A 108 1.49 9.30 11.18
CA ARG A 108 1.26 9.03 12.61
C ARG A 108 0.89 10.31 13.37
N VAL A 109 1.65 11.39 13.14
CA VAL A 109 1.35 12.70 13.76
C VAL A 109 0.01 13.24 13.30
N LEU A 110 -0.31 13.11 12.00
CA LEU A 110 -1.57 13.58 11.43
C LEU A 110 -2.76 12.84 12.03
N VAL A 111 -2.73 11.51 12.05
CA VAL A 111 -3.81 10.66 12.62
C VAL A 111 -4.00 11.00 14.10
N ARG A 112 -2.93 10.98 14.90
CA ARG A 112 -2.98 11.33 16.31
C ARG A 112 -3.61 12.70 16.55
N ARG A 113 -3.17 13.71 15.78
CA ARG A 113 -3.68 15.08 15.92
C ARG A 113 -5.15 15.18 15.55
N ALA A 114 -5.58 14.53 14.48
CA ALA A 114 -6.96 14.50 14.05
C ALA A 114 -7.87 13.88 15.13
N LEU A 115 -7.51 12.72 15.66
CA LEU A 115 -8.29 12.05 16.70
C LEU A 115 -8.34 12.87 18.00
N ARG A 116 -7.24 13.50 18.37
CA ARG A 116 -7.21 14.40 19.57
C ARG A 116 -8.09 15.62 19.39
N LEU A 117 -8.21 16.18 18.18
CA LEU A 117 -9.08 17.33 17.90
C LEU A 117 -10.56 16.93 17.79
N LEU A 118 -10.83 15.75 17.22
CA LEU A 118 -12.19 15.20 17.16
C LEU A 118 -12.71 14.77 18.52
N ASP A 119 -11.80 14.32 19.41
CA ASP A 119 -12.09 13.85 20.76
C ASP A 119 -13.26 12.82 20.80
N PRO A 120 -13.18 11.73 20.01
CA PRO A 120 -14.28 10.78 19.85
C PRO A 120 -14.66 10.13 21.19
N ARG A 121 -15.97 10.02 21.43
CA ARG A 121 -16.50 9.44 22.69
C ARG A 121 -17.05 8.03 22.46
N PRO A 122 -17.01 7.14 23.48
CA PRO A 122 -17.46 5.75 23.34
C PRO A 122 -18.93 5.57 22.93
N GLY A 123 -19.76 6.60 23.05
CA GLY A 123 -21.17 6.57 22.66
C GLY A 123 -21.46 7.09 21.24
N GLU A 124 -20.46 7.63 20.57
CA GLU A 124 -20.66 8.32 19.29
C GLU A 124 -20.65 7.39 18.08
N ARG A 125 -21.33 7.84 17.04
CA ARG A 125 -21.31 7.26 15.69
C ARG A 125 -20.61 8.25 14.77
N ILE A 126 -19.57 7.78 14.08
CA ILE A 126 -18.70 8.62 13.25
C ILE A 126 -18.71 8.10 11.82
N ALA A 127 -18.77 9.01 10.84
CA ALA A 127 -18.55 8.71 9.45
C ALA A 127 -17.19 9.27 9.01
N ASP A 128 -16.38 8.42 8.36
CA ASP A 128 -15.11 8.77 7.73
C ASP A 128 -15.32 8.76 6.22
N LEU A 129 -15.35 9.95 5.60
CA LEU A 129 -15.56 10.12 4.18
C LEU A 129 -14.22 10.08 3.44
N PHE A 130 -14.17 9.37 2.31
CA PHE A 130 -12.94 9.07 1.57
C PHE A 130 -11.96 8.25 2.40
N CYS A 131 -12.47 7.22 3.08
CA CYS A 131 -11.72 6.48 4.09
C CYS A 131 -10.49 5.70 3.55
N GLY A 132 -10.39 5.51 2.24
CA GLY A 132 -9.32 4.76 1.62
C GLY A 132 -9.22 3.34 2.19
N LEU A 133 -8.02 2.97 2.64
CA LEU A 133 -7.74 1.67 3.26
C LEU A 133 -7.98 1.65 4.79
N GLY A 134 -8.62 2.70 5.34
CA GLY A 134 -9.00 2.77 6.76
C GLY A 134 -8.04 3.54 7.66
N ASN A 135 -7.23 4.45 7.11
CA ASN A 135 -6.19 5.18 7.84
C ASN A 135 -6.71 5.97 9.06
N PHE A 136 -7.91 6.54 8.97
CA PHE A 136 -8.60 7.21 10.08
C PHE A 136 -9.71 6.34 10.68
N THR A 137 -10.42 5.59 9.84
CA THR A 137 -11.53 4.74 10.26
C THR A 137 -11.12 3.76 11.37
N LEU A 138 -9.99 3.06 11.20
CA LEU A 138 -9.58 2.04 12.16
C LEU A 138 -9.16 2.64 13.51
N PRO A 139 -8.34 3.71 13.58
CA PRO A 139 -8.09 4.40 14.84
C PRO A 139 -9.35 4.96 15.50
N LEU A 140 -10.28 5.54 14.76
CA LEU A 140 -11.56 6.04 15.27
C LEU A 140 -12.39 4.91 15.89
N ALA A 141 -12.40 3.73 15.26
CA ALA A 141 -13.14 2.57 15.73
C ALA A 141 -12.58 1.96 17.03
N THR A 142 -11.36 2.32 17.46
CA THR A 142 -10.85 1.96 18.78
C THR A 142 -11.44 2.81 19.91
N MET A 143 -12.11 3.92 19.60
CA MET A 143 -12.55 4.93 20.57
C MET A 143 -14.06 5.18 20.55
N ALA A 144 -14.70 5.13 19.39
CA ALA A 144 -16.12 5.40 19.20
C ALA A 144 -16.95 4.11 19.22
N ARG A 145 -18.27 4.24 19.40
CA ARG A 145 -19.20 3.12 19.40
C ARG A 145 -19.35 2.44 18.05
N GLU A 146 -19.42 3.25 16.99
CA GLU A 146 -19.64 2.78 15.63
C GLU A 146 -18.94 3.71 14.65
N VAL A 147 -18.17 3.16 13.73
CA VAL A 147 -17.52 3.94 12.67
C VAL A 147 -17.90 3.37 11.31
N LEU A 148 -18.31 4.26 10.41
CA LEU A 148 -18.62 3.96 9.02
C LEU A 148 -17.60 4.64 8.11
N GLY A 149 -16.73 3.86 7.46
CA GLY A 149 -15.88 4.33 6.38
C GLY A 149 -16.61 4.31 5.05
N ILE A 150 -16.58 5.40 4.31
CA ILE A 150 -17.16 5.53 2.95
C ILE A 150 -16.05 5.85 1.97
N GLU A 151 -15.97 5.07 0.90
CA GLU A 151 -14.94 5.19 -0.13
C GLU A 151 -15.52 4.87 -1.51
N GLY A 152 -15.11 5.58 -2.55
CA GLY A 152 -15.57 5.35 -3.92
C GLY A 152 -15.06 4.05 -4.55
N SER A 153 -13.85 3.64 -4.18
CA SER A 153 -13.21 2.44 -4.72
C SER A 153 -13.61 1.17 -3.96
N GLN A 154 -14.31 0.25 -4.62
CA GLN A 154 -14.63 -1.06 -4.06
C GLN A 154 -13.36 -1.84 -3.63
N THR A 155 -12.26 -1.67 -4.35
CA THR A 155 -10.97 -2.31 -4.03
C THR A 155 -10.40 -1.78 -2.72
N LEU A 156 -10.45 -0.46 -2.50
CA LEU A 156 -9.99 0.15 -1.25
C LEU A 156 -10.91 -0.20 -0.08
N VAL A 157 -12.24 -0.24 -0.30
CA VAL A 157 -13.19 -0.73 0.71
C VAL A 157 -12.87 -2.15 1.15
N GLN A 158 -12.56 -3.05 0.21
CA GLN A 158 -12.16 -4.41 0.56
C GLN A 158 -10.84 -4.41 1.35
N ARG A 159 -9.88 -3.57 0.96
CA ARG A 159 -8.62 -3.42 1.71
C ARG A 159 -8.85 -2.93 3.14
N ALA A 160 -9.74 -1.96 3.31
CA ALA A 160 -10.09 -1.44 4.63
C ALA A 160 -10.73 -2.54 5.52
N ARG A 161 -11.61 -3.37 4.95
CA ARG A 161 -12.19 -4.54 5.65
C ARG A 161 -11.14 -5.57 6.05
N ASP A 162 -10.21 -5.88 5.12
CA ASP A 162 -9.11 -6.82 5.39
C ASP A 162 -8.20 -6.28 6.50
N ASN A 163 -7.92 -4.99 6.51
CA ASN A 163 -7.16 -4.32 7.56
C ASN A 163 -7.91 -4.34 8.90
N ALA A 164 -9.21 -4.07 8.90
CA ALA A 164 -10.05 -4.17 10.12
C ALA A 164 -9.99 -5.58 10.69
N LEU A 165 -10.21 -6.60 9.86
CA LEU A 165 -10.19 -8.00 10.26
C LEU A 165 -8.84 -8.40 10.87
N ARG A 166 -7.71 -8.03 10.21
CA ARG A 166 -6.36 -8.35 10.70
C ARG A 166 -6.05 -7.73 12.06
N ASN A 167 -6.57 -6.54 12.30
CA ASN A 167 -6.35 -5.82 13.54
C ASN A 167 -7.41 -6.14 14.62
N GLY A 168 -8.39 -7.00 14.33
CA GLY A 168 -9.48 -7.30 15.26
C GLY A 168 -10.37 -6.10 15.57
N ILE A 169 -10.52 -5.16 14.61
CA ILE A 169 -11.30 -3.94 14.73
C ILE A 169 -12.67 -4.11 14.09
N GLU A 170 -13.72 -3.77 14.82
CA GLU A 170 -15.08 -3.70 14.29
C GLU A 170 -15.34 -2.32 13.70
N ALA A 171 -15.49 -2.24 12.37
CA ALA A 171 -15.86 -1.05 11.65
C ALA A 171 -16.70 -1.41 10.41
N ASN A 172 -17.60 -0.53 10.03
CA ASN A 172 -18.42 -0.68 8.83
C ASN A 172 -17.78 0.04 7.64
N PHE A 173 -17.91 -0.54 6.44
CA PHE A 173 -17.37 0.07 5.23
C PHE A 173 -18.38 -0.04 4.09
N ALA A 174 -18.58 1.08 3.36
CA ALA A 174 -19.47 1.16 2.22
C ALA A 174 -18.75 1.75 1.00
N ALA A 175 -18.90 1.07 -0.15
CA ALA A 175 -18.47 1.63 -1.42
C ALA A 175 -19.57 2.57 -1.94
N ARG A 176 -19.30 3.87 -1.97
CA ARG A 176 -20.22 4.88 -2.49
C ARG A 176 -19.43 6.03 -3.10
N ASN A 177 -19.92 6.52 -4.24
CA ASN A 177 -19.41 7.76 -4.82
C ASN A 177 -19.96 8.93 -3.98
N LEU A 178 -19.04 9.81 -3.55
CA LEU A 178 -19.33 10.97 -2.69
C LEU A 178 -19.28 12.24 -3.54
#